data_a578f41c17520a321727fe55a8e3398f
#
_entry.id   a578f41c17520a321727fe55a8e3398f
#
_cell.length_a   1.000
_cell.length_b   1.000
_cell.length_c   1.000
_cell.angle_alpha   90.00
_cell.angle_beta   90.00
_cell.angle_gamma   90.00
#
_symmetry.space_group_name_H-M   'P 1'
#
loop_
_entity.id
_entity.type
_entity.pdbx_description
1 polymer ?
#
loop_
_entity_poly.entity_id
_entity_poly.type
_entity_poly.pdbx_seq_one_letter_code
_entity_poly.pdbx_strand_id
1 'polypeptide(L)'
;MLPVMAAVQFGKASIDTMNQQVSILLILPFVVFAPFAGWVADRFSKKKVIVCSLFGQLLGLGLLAGALYAQNLEFSLAGFFLLSVQSAFLSPAKKGILKELVGTSRLGKAVGYMEMLAMVGILGGAFVGAIAFDHLVEERGGWVSALIICGFVTVFALASWVIAWPIPETQVIRGKPFHRSLLVRHFHDLFYLFK
;
A
#
# COMPACT_ATOMS: atom_id res chain seq x y z
N MET A 1 12.47 0.68 -9.17
CA MET A 1 13.71 0.47 -8.39
C MET A 1 14.09 -0.99 -8.23
N LEU A 2 13.30 -1.84 -7.56
CA LEU A 2 13.64 -3.27 -7.38
C LEU A 2 14.01 -3.99 -8.68
N PRO A 3 13.28 -3.83 -9.82
CA PRO A 3 13.66 -4.48 -11.08
C PRO A 3 15.02 -4.03 -11.63
N VAL A 4 15.35 -2.73 -11.46
CA VAL A 4 16.66 -2.20 -11.91
C VAL A 4 17.80 -2.77 -11.06
N MET A 5 17.57 -2.92 -9.75
CA MET A 5 18.53 -3.53 -8.83
C MET A 5 18.75 -5.01 -9.14
N ALA A 6 17.69 -5.74 -9.50
CA ALA A 6 17.77 -7.10 -9.96
C ALA A 6 18.58 -7.22 -11.26
N ALA A 7 18.44 -6.27 -12.19
CA ALA A 7 19.21 -6.25 -13.42
C ALA A 7 20.71 -6.07 -13.18
N VAL A 8 21.08 -5.27 -12.18
CA VAL A 8 22.47 -5.07 -11.77
C VAL A 8 23.05 -6.34 -11.15
N GLN A 9 22.26 -7.08 -10.39
CA GLN A 9 22.72 -8.26 -9.65
C GLN A 9 22.66 -9.56 -10.47
N PHE A 10 21.63 -9.72 -11.34
CA PHE A 10 21.36 -10.99 -12.05
C PHE A 10 21.30 -10.86 -13.59
N GLY A 11 21.53 -9.67 -14.14
CA GLY A 11 21.50 -9.41 -15.58
C GLY A 11 20.13 -8.98 -16.11
N LYS A 12 20.11 -8.50 -17.36
CA LYS A 12 18.91 -7.90 -17.98
C LYS A 12 17.71 -8.84 -18.12
N ALA A 13 17.93 -10.14 -18.29
CA ALA A 13 16.84 -11.13 -18.41
C ALA A 13 16.00 -11.26 -17.12
N SER A 14 16.51 -10.81 -15.98
CA SER A 14 15.80 -10.83 -14.69
C SER A 14 14.84 -9.67 -14.49
N ILE A 15 14.87 -8.62 -15.32
CA ILE A 15 13.99 -7.44 -15.18
C ILE A 15 12.53 -7.82 -15.35
N ASP A 16 12.20 -8.59 -16.38
CA ASP A 16 10.81 -8.98 -16.69
C ASP A 16 10.26 -9.90 -15.61
N THR A 17 11.07 -10.87 -15.16
CA THR A 17 10.71 -11.77 -14.07
C THR A 17 10.47 -10.99 -12.78
N MET A 18 11.32 -10.02 -12.47
CA MET A 18 11.18 -9.18 -11.28
C MET A 18 9.97 -8.25 -11.36
N ASN A 19 9.69 -7.67 -12.54
CA ASN A 19 8.48 -6.87 -12.76
C ASN A 19 7.21 -7.70 -12.52
N GLN A 20 7.18 -8.96 -12.99
CA GLN A 20 6.09 -9.87 -12.75
C GLN A 20 5.94 -10.20 -11.25
N GLN A 21 7.05 -10.51 -10.56
CA GLN A 21 7.04 -10.79 -9.12
C GLN A 21 6.53 -9.60 -8.30
N VAL A 22 7.02 -8.40 -8.58
CA VAL A 22 6.57 -7.17 -7.90
C VAL A 22 5.09 -6.91 -8.18
N SER A 23 4.62 -7.13 -9.40
CA SER A 23 3.21 -6.97 -9.76
C SER A 23 2.31 -7.97 -9.04
N ILE A 24 2.72 -9.24 -8.97
CA ILE A 24 1.99 -10.28 -8.22
C ILE A 24 1.97 -9.93 -6.73
N LEU A 25 3.10 -9.56 -6.13
CA LEU A 25 3.21 -9.17 -4.74
C LEU A 25 2.37 -7.94 -4.39
N LEU A 26 2.12 -7.04 -5.37
CA LEU A 26 1.24 -5.91 -5.20
C LEU A 26 -0.25 -6.31 -5.21
N ILE A 27 -0.65 -7.13 -6.19
CA ILE A 27 -2.07 -7.45 -6.45
C ILE A 27 -2.58 -8.54 -5.50
N LEU A 28 -1.76 -9.56 -5.22
CA LEU A 28 -2.15 -10.73 -4.44
C LEU A 28 -2.75 -10.38 -3.07
N PRO A 29 -2.17 -9.47 -2.26
CA PRO A 29 -2.75 -9.08 -0.98
C PRO A 29 -4.12 -8.45 -1.11
N PHE A 30 -4.37 -7.64 -2.15
CA PHE A 30 -5.67 -7.02 -2.37
C PHE A 30 -6.74 -8.07 -2.68
N VAL A 31 -6.42 -9.09 -3.49
CA VAL A 31 -7.36 -10.16 -3.83
C VAL A 31 -7.65 -11.06 -2.61
N VAL A 32 -6.58 -11.46 -1.89
CA VAL A 32 -6.69 -12.42 -0.77
C VAL A 32 -7.32 -11.77 0.46
N PHE A 33 -6.89 -10.55 0.80
CA PHE A 33 -7.32 -9.89 2.04
C PHE A 33 -8.53 -8.98 1.88
N ALA A 34 -9.03 -8.70 0.65
CA ALA A 34 -10.17 -7.81 0.40
C ALA A 34 -11.40 -8.11 1.29
N PRO A 35 -11.91 -9.35 1.38
CA PRO A 35 -13.10 -9.63 2.21
C PRO A 35 -12.82 -9.46 3.70
N PHE A 36 -11.60 -9.78 4.15
CA PHE A 36 -11.21 -9.61 5.54
C PHE A 36 -10.98 -8.13 5.87
N ALA A 37 -10.35 -7.37 4.98
CA ALA A 37 -10.13 -5.93 5.13
C ALA A 37 -11.45 -5.16 5.19
N GLY A 38 -12.43 -5.52 4.34
CA GLY A 38 -13.78 -4.97 4.39
C GLY A 38 -14.45 -5.24 5.72
N TRP A 39 -14.43 -6.48 6.19
CA TRP A 39 -15.00 -6.85 7.49
C TRP A 39 -14.33 -6.10 8.66
N VAL A 40 -13.00 -5.96 8.66
CA VAL A 40 -12.27 -5.19 9.68
C VAL A 40 -12.70 -3.72 9.65
N ALA A 41 -12.80 -3.12 8.47
CA ALA A 41 -13.21 -1.72 8.31
C ALA A 41 -14.65 -1.46 8.79
N ASP A 42 -15.55 -2.48 8.70
CA ASP A 42 -16.93 -2.36 9.17
C ASP A 42 -17.06 -2.64 10.67
N ARG A 43 -16.21 -3.52 11.23
CA ARG A 43 -16.30 -3.94 12.63
C ARG A 43 -15.61 -2.99 13.60
N PHE A 44 -14.50 -2.38 13.19
CA PHE A 44 -13.70 -1.49 14.03
C PHE A 44 -13.91 -0.03 13.65
N SER A 45 -13.58 0.89 14.58
CA SER A 45 -13.53 2.32 14.25
C SER A 45 -12.59 2.53 13.06
N LYS A 46 -13.10 3.16 12.01
CA LYS A 46 -12.34 3.41 10.77
C LYS A 46 -11.08 4.22 11.02
N LYS A 47 -11.15 5.17 11.98
CA LYS A 47 -9.95 5.88 12.47
C LYS A 47 -8.88 4.90 12.98
N LYS A 48 -9.26 3.96 13.86
CA LYS A 48 -8.30 2.98 14.41
C LYS A 48 -7.68 2.12 13.32
N VAL A 49 -8.49 1.67 12.36
CA VAL A 49 -7.98 0.89 11.22
C VAL A 49 -7.01 1.72 10.38
N ILE A 50 -7.31 3.00 10.10
CA ILE A 50 -6.42 3.89 9.37
C ILE A 50 -5.10 4.09 10.11
N VAL A 51 -5.15 4.46 11.40
CA VAL A 51 -3.94 4.70 12.21
C VAL A 51 -3.08 3.44 12.34
N CYS A 52 -3.69 2.28 12.58
CA CYS A 52 -2.99 0.99 12.62
C CYS A 52 -2.37 0.63 11.26
N SER A 53 -3.09 0.85 10.16
CA SER A 53 -2.55 0.58 8.82
C SER A 53 -1.38 1.50 8.49
N LEU A 54 -1.45 2.80 8.83
CA LEU A 54 -0.34 3.74 8.64
C LEU A 54 0.86 3.39 9.53
N PHE A 55 0.62 2.89 10.74
CA PHE A 55 1.70 2.36 11.58
C PHE A 55 2.33 1.10 10.95
N GLY A 56 1.51 0.20 10.43
CA GLY A 56 1.97 -0.96 9.65
C GLY A 56 2.81 -0.56 8.43
N GLN A 57 2.47 0.57 7.78
CA GLN A 57 3.26 1.15 6.70
C GLN A 57 4.67 1.56 7.18
N LEU A 58 4.78 2.19 8.35
CA LEU A 58 6.08 2.57 8.91
C LEU A 58 6.93 1.35 9.24
N LEU A 59 6.32 0.30 9.80
CA LEU A 59 7.03 -0.98 10.04
C LEU A 59 7.50 -1.62 8.73
N GLY A 60 6.64 -1.65 7.70
CA GLY A 60 6.99 -2.17 6.38
C GLY A 60 8.13 -1.39 5.72
N LEU A 61 8.11 -0.05 5.82
CA LEU A 61 9.20 0.80 5.32
C LEU A 61 10.49 0.59 6.11
N GLY A 62 10.41 0.39 7.43
CA GLY A 62 11.58 0.08 8.27
C GLY A 62 12.22 -1.25 7.88
N LEU A 63 11.42 -2.30 7.64
CA LEU A 63 11.90 -3.60 7.14
C LEU A 63 12.51 -3.47 5.75
N LEU A 64 11.86 -2.72 4.84
CA LEU A 64 12.37 -2.46 3.51
C LEU A 64 13.70 -1.71 3.56
N ALA A 65 13.81 -0.67 4.39
CA ALA A 65 15.06 0.08 4.58
C ALA A 65 16.19 -0.82 5.12
N GLY A 66 15.89 -1.67 6.12
CA GLY A 66 16.84 -2.65 6.65
C GLY A 66 17.30 -3.66 5.60
N ALA A 67 16.38 -4.14 4.77
CA ALA A 67 16.69 -5.06 3.67
C ALA A 67 17.54 -4.40 2.57
N LEU A 68 17.25 -3.14 2.23
CA LEU A 68 18.04 -2.34 1.30
C LEU A 68 19.44 -2.06 1.83
N TYR A 69 19.57 -1.77 3.12
CA TYR A 69 20.87 -1.60 3.78
C TYR A 69 21.69 -2.89 3.76
N ALA A 70 21.04 -4.02 4.02
CA ALA A 70 21.67 -5.35 3.95
C ALA A 70 21.90 -5.84 2.50
N GLN A 71 21.51 -5.07 1.49
CA GLN A 71 21.60 -5.39 0.07
C GLN A 71 20.95 -6.74 -0.28
N ASN A 72 19.89 -7.11 0.41
CA ASN A 72 19.20 -8.38 0.24
C ASN A 72 17.88 -8.18 -0.50
N LEU A 73 17.83 -8.69 -1.74
CA LEU A 73 16.67 -8.53 -2.62
C LEU A 73 15.44 -9.28 -2.11
N GLU A 74 15.61 -10.49 -1.56
CA GLU A 74 14.48 -11.31 -1.05
C GLU A 74 13.80 -10.64 0.13
N PHE A 75 14.56 -10.12 1.08
CA PHE A 75 14.00 -9.35 2.20
C PHE A 75 13.37 -8.04 1.73
N SER A 76 13.88 -7.42 0.67
CA SER A 76 13.26 -6.24 0.06
C SER A 76 11.89 -6.55 -0.52
N LEU A 77 11.74 -7.70 -1.19
CA LEU A 77 10.45 -8.18 -1.68
C LEU A 77 9.47 -8.49 -0.54
N ALA A 78 9.95 -9.07 0.57
CA ALA A 78 9.13 -9.31 1.76
C ALA A 78 8.64 -7.99 2.39
N GLY A 79 9.49 -6.98 2.50
CA GLY A 79 9.11 -5.63 2.94
C GLY A 79 8.06 -5.01 2.03
N PHE A 80 8.23 -5.12 0.71
CA PHE A 80 7.26 -4.65 -0.28
C PHE A 80 5.91 -5.38 -0.17
N PHE A 81 5.92 -6.70 0.03
CA PHE A 81 4.71 -7.47 0.26
C PHE A 81 3.95 -6.98 1.50
N LEU A 82 4.66 -6.71 2.61
CA LEU A 82 4.05 -6.19 3.83
C LEU A 82 3.40 -4.82 3.60
N LEU A 83 4.04 -3.93 2.82
CA LEU A 83 3.46 -2.65 2.39
C LEU A 83 2.19 -2.84 1.55
N SER A 84 2.13 -3.87 0.72
CA SER A 84 0.95 -4.20 -0.08
C SER A 84 -0.19 -4.73 0.78
N VAL A 85 0.12 -5.57 1.78
CA VAL A 85 -0.87 -6.09 2.75
C VAL A 85 -1.52 -4.95 3.52
N GLN A 86 -0.72 -4.05 4.14
CA GLN A 86 -1.28 -2.92 4.90
C GLN A 86 -2.14 -1.99 4.02
N SER A 87 -1.76 -1.80 2.75
CA SER A 87 -2.53 -0.98 1.80
C SER A 87 -3.90 -1.58 1.49
N ALA A 88 -4.02 -2.92 1.47
CA ALA A 88 -5.29 -3.61 1.29
C ALA A 88 -6.28 -3.32 2.44
N PHE A 89 -5.80 -3.17 3.69
CA PHE A 89 -6.63 -2.78 4.84
C PHE A 89 -6.95 -1.28 4.87
N LEU A 90 -6.01 -0.43 4.44
CA LEU A 90 -6.19 1.02 4.44
C LEU A 90 -7.28 1.46 3.44
N SER A 91 -7.37 0.81 2.28
CA SER A 91 -8.26 1.19 1.18
C SER A 91 -9.75 1.23 1.58
N PRO A 92 -10.36 0.15 2.14
CA PRO A 92 -11.77 0.19 2.54
C PRO A 92 -12.03 1.15 3.72
N ALA A 93 -11.09 1.27 4.66
CA ALA A 93 -11.23 2.17 5.79
C ALA A 93 -11.26 3.64 5.36
N LYS A 94 -10.41 4.05 4.40
CA LYS A 94 -10.41 5.41 3.82
C LYS A 94 -11.73 5.76 3.14
N LYS A 95 -12.27 4.85 2.33
CA LYS A 95 -13.57 5.06 1.67
C LYS A 95 -14.72 5.09 2.67
N GLY A 96 -14.67 4.23 3.68
CA GLY A 96 -15.68 4.18 4.74
C GLY A 96 -15.73 5.43 5.59
N ILE A 97 -14.58 5.96 6.03
CA ILE A 97 -14.53 7.17 6.86
C ILE A 97 -15.02 8.40 6.08
N LEU A 98 -14.72 8.47 4.78
CA LEU A 98 -15.16 9.57 3.94
C LEU A 98 -16.69 9.67 3.89
N LYS A 99 -17.39 8.52 3.82
CA LYS A 99 -18.84 8.45 3.87
C LYS A 99 -19.41 9.02 5.19
N GLU A 100 -18.73 8.74 6.30
CA GLU A 100 -19.16 9.22 7.62
C GLU A 100 -18.92 10.73 7.81
N LEU A 101 -17.84 11.26 7.20
CA LEU A 101 -17.48 12.68 7.33
C LEU A 101 -18.33 13.60 6.45
N VAL A 102 -18.64 13.20 5.20
CA VAL A 102 -19.31 14.09 4.23
C VAL A 102 -20.77 13.73 3.97
N GLY A 103 -21.23 12.59 4.49
CA GLY A 103 -22.57 12.07 4.24
C GLY A 103 -22.76 11.50 2.83
N THR A 104 -23.92 10.89 2.59
CA THR A 104 -24.21 10.19 1.31
C THR A 104 -24.39 11.14 0.14
N SER A 105 -24.94 12.35 0.36
CA SER A 105 -25.21 13.32 -0.71
C SER A 105 -23.96 13.90 -1.37
N ARG A 106 -22.85 14.00 -0.64
CA ARG A 106 -21.57 14.55 -1.14
C ARG A 106 -20.49 13.48 -1.38
N LEU A 107 -20.81 12.22 -1.10
CA LEU A 107 -19.84 11.12 -1.15
C LEU A 107 -19.17 10.98 -2.51
N GLY A 108 -19.93 11.06 -3.61
CA GLY A 108 -19.39 10.92 -4.97
C GLY A 108 -18.32 11.99 -5.28
N LYS A 109 -18.58 13.26 -4.92
CA LYS A 109 -17.60 14.33 -5.11
C LYS A 109 -16.35 14.13 -4.25
N ALA A 110 -16.53 13.74 -2.98
CA ALA A 110 -15.43 13.54 -2.04
C ALA A 110 -14.54 12.37 -2.46
N VAL A 111 -15.12 11.25 -2.91
CA VAL A 111 -14.36 10.11 -3.46
C VAL A 111 -13.63 10.53 -4.72
N GLY A 112 -14.28 11.28 -5.63
CA GLY A 112 -13.63 11.78 -6.84
C GLY A 112 -12.41 12.65 -6.56
N TYR A 113 -12.48 13.59 -5.61
CA TYR A 113 -11.33 14.39 -5.18
C TYR A 113 -10.23 13.53 -4.54
N MET A 114 -10.59 12.58 -3.69
CA MET A 114 -9.64 11.68 -3.05
C MET A 114 -8.88 10.85 -4.08
N GLU A 115 -9.57 10.26 -5.05
CA GLU A 115 -8.94 9.45 -6.11
C GLU A 115 -8.11 10.31 -7.06
N MET A 116 -8.58 11.53 -7.40
CA MET A 116 -7.80 12.47 -8.20
C MET A 116 -6.47 12.84 -7.52
N LEU A 117 -6.51 13.21 -6.24
CA LEU A 117 -5.30 13.51 -5.46
C LEU A 117 -4.38 12.29 -5.35
N ALA A 118 -4.95 11.10 -5.18
CA ALA A 118 -4.18 9.86 -5.16
C ALA A 118 -3.47 9.62 -6.50
N MET A 119 -4.15 9.80 -7.64
CA MET A 119 -3.53 9.68 -8.96
C MET A 119 -2.42 10.69 -9.19
N VAL A 120 -2.64 11.96 -8.83
CA VAL A 120 -1.59 13.00 -8.89
C VAL A 120 -0.40 12.61 -8.02
N GLY A 121 -0.65 12.10 -6.82
CA GLY A 121 0.41 11.63 -5.92
C GLY A 121 1.18 10.43 -6.48
N ILE A 122 0.49 9.46 -7.08
CA ILE A 122 1.12 8.27 -7.67
C ILE A 122 1.98 8.66 -8.89
N LEU A 123 1.42 9.42 -9.83
CA LEU A 123 2.13 9.83 -11.05
C LEU A 123 3.28 10.79 -10.74
N GLY A 124 3.04 11.81 -9.90
CA GLY A 124 4.06 12.75 -9.47
C GLY A 124 5.17 12.08 -8.68
N GLY A 125 4.81 11.20 -7.74
CA GLY A 125 5.77 10.42 -6.95
C GLY A 125 6.60 9.45 -7.80
N ALA A 126 5.99 8.79 -8.79
CA ALA A 126 6.69 7.92 -9.73
C ALA A 126 7.68 8.72 -10.59
N PHE A 127 7.26 9.87 -11.13
CA PHE A 127 8.10 10.73 -11.96
C PHE A 127 9.28 11.30 -11.17
N VAL A 128 9.02 11.94 -10.04
CA VAL A 128 10.07 12.52 -9.17
C VAL A 128 11.00 11.42 -8.65
N GLY A 129 10.43 10.28 -8.24
CA GLY A 129 11.19 9.14 -7.75
C GLY A 129 12.11 8.53 -8.82
N ALA A 130 11.67 8.47 -10.08
CA ALA A 130 12.50 8.00 -11.20
C ALA A 130 13.67 8.94 -11.45
N ILE A 131 13.43 10.24 -11.60
CA ILE A 131 14.48 11.24 -11.82
C ILE A 131 15.48 11.26 -10.67
N ALA A 132 14.98 11.26 -9.42
CA ALA A 132 15.85 11.25 -8.25
C ALA A 132 16.71 9.97 -8.20
N PHE A 133 16.15 8.81 -8.57
CA PHE A 133 16.89 7.56 -8.63
C PHE A 133 17.97 7.58 -9.70
N ASP A 134 17.66 8.06 -10.91
CA ASP A 134 18.62 8.13 -12.03
C ASP A 134 19.83 9.03 -11.69
N HIS A 135 19.58 10.18 -11.08
CA HIS A 135 20.67 11.06 -10.64
C HIS A 135 21.51 10.45 -9.51
N LEU A 136 20.86 9.83 -8.52
CA LEU A 136 21.56 9.26 -7.37
C LEU A 136 22.33 7.98 -7.72
N VAL A 137 21.82 7.18 -8.68
CA VAL A 137 22.44 5.89 -9.01
C VAL A 137 23.82 6.04 -9.65
N GLU A 138 24.02 7.09 -10.43
CA GLU A 138 25.32 7.41 -11.06
C GLU A 138 26.39 7.75 -10.02
N GLU A 139 26.00 8.46 -8.94
CA GLU A 139 26.95 8.92 -7.93
C GLU A 139 27.18 7.90 -6.80
N ARG A 140 26.13 7.18 -6.38
CA ARG A 140 26.10 6.42 -5.11
C ARG A 140 25.79 4.93 -5.27
N GLY A 141 25.48 4.50 -6.49
CA GLY A 141 25.06 3.12 -6.75
C GLY A 141 23.60 2.83 -6.36
N GLY A 142 23.06 1.74 -6.87
CA GLY A 142 21.61 1.45 -6.81
C GLY A 142 21.07 1.24 -5.39
N TRP A 143 21.78 0.54 -4.52
CA TRP A 143 21.32 0.22 -3.16
C TRP A 143 21.22 1.47 -2.28
N VAL A 144 22.23 2.32 -2.31
CA VAL A 144 22.24 3.56 -1.53
C VAL A 144 21.18 4.52 -2.03
N SER A 145 21.01 4.63 -3.34
CA SER A 145 19.97 5.47 -3.96
C SER A 145 18.56 5.02 -3.56
N ALA A 146 18.30 3.72 -3.58
CA ALA A 146 17.02 3.17 -3.13
C ALA A 146 16.79 3.42 -1.63
N LEU A 147 17.82 3.33 -0.80
CA LEU A 147 17.74 3.59 0.64
C LEU A 147 17.41 5.07 0.91
N ILE A 148 18.04 6.01 0.20
CA ILE A 148 17.75 7.45 0.33
C ILE A 148 16.29 7.75 -0.02
N ILE A 149 15.80 7.19 -1.13
CA ILE A 149 14.40 7.39 -1.55
C ILE A 149 13.43 6.72 -0.56
N CYS A 150 13.76 5.53 -0.06
CA CYS A 150 12.98 4.89 1.00
C CYS A 150 12.90 5.78 2.25
N GLY A 151 14.00 6.43 2.64
CA GLY A 151 14.04 7.40 3.74
C GLY A 151 13.11 8.59 3.48
N PHE A 152 13.11 9.13 2.26
CA PHE A 152 12.22 10.23 1.87
C PHE A 152 10.73 9.82 1.98
N VAL A 153 10.38 8.64 1.46
CA VAL A 153 9.03 8.09 1.56
C VAL A 153 8.63 7.87 3.03
N THR A 154 9.57 7.44 3.87
CA THR A 154 9.34 7.24 5.32
C THR A 154 8.98 8.55 6.03
N VAL A 155 9.61 9.67 5.67
CA VAL A 155 9.26 10.99 6.23
C VAL A 155 7.81 11.36 5.89
N PHE A 156 7.38 11.15 4.63
CA PHE A 156 5.98 11.39 4.24
C PHE A 156 5.00 10.42 4.92
N ALA A 157 5.40 9.17 5.13
CA ALA A 157 4.59 8.18 5.84
C ALA A 157 4.44 8.57 7.32
N LEU A 158 5.49 9.06 7.98
CA LEU A 158 5.44 9.61 9.34
C LEU A 158 4.50 10.82 9.43
N ALA A 159 4.63 11.77 8.51
CA ALA A 159 3.74 12.91 8.44
C ALA A 159 2.28 12.47 8.29
N SER A 160 2.00 11.51 7.40
CA SER A 160 0.66 10.97 7.19
C SER A 160 0.11 10.30 8.45
N TRP A 161 0.94 9.56 9.18
CA TRP A 161 0.55 8.92 10.44
C TRP A 161 0.22 9.95 11.52
N VAL A 162 1.03 11.00 11.67
CA VAL A 162 0.78 12.09 12.63
C VAL A 162 -0.51 12.85 12.26
N ILE A 163 -0.72 13.17 10.99
CA ILE A 163 -1.92 13.87 10.50
C ILE A 163 -3.19 13.02 10.66
N ALA A 164 -3.07 11.70 10.74
CA ALA A 164 -4.22 10.82 10.96
C ALA A 164 -4.75 10.85 12.42
N TRP A 165 -3.99 11.34 13.38
CA TRP A 165 -4.39 11.36 14.80
C TRP A 165 -5.58 12.26 15.12
N PRO A 166 -5.69 13.49 14.60
CA PRO A 166 -6.82 14.39 14.86
C PRO A 166 -8.11 13.98 14.13
N ILE A 167 -8.11 12.94 13.30
CA ILE A 167 -9.35 12.45 12.68
C ILE A 167 -10.36 12.06 13.78
N PRO A 168 -11.62 12.52 13.72
CA PRO A 168 -12.61 12.19 14.72
C PRO A 168 -12.90 10.68 14.78
N GLU A 169 -13.20 10.16 15.97
CA GLU A 169 -13.60 8.76 16.11
C GLU A 169 -14.95 8.55 15.42
N THR A 170 -14.99 7.55 14.57
CA THR A 170 -16.21 7.17 13.85
C THR A 170 -17.01 6.16 14.65
N GLN A 171 -18.34 6.21 14.51
CA GLN A 171 -19.23 5.27 15.19
C GLN A 171 -18.98 3.85 14.68
N VAL A 172 -18.75 2.94 15.61
CA VAL A 172 -18.68 1.52 15.31
C VAL A 172 -20.09 1.01 15.10
N ILE A 173 -20.48 0.80 13.85
CA ILE A 173 -21.69 0.03 13.55
C ILE A 173 -21.36 -1.40 13.99
N ARG A 174 -22.06 -1.92 15.01
CA ARG A 174 -21.90 -3.32 15.46
C ARG A 174 -22.12 -4.24 14.25
N GLY A 175 -21.02 -4.54 13.54
CA GLY A 175 -21.03 -5.37 12.35
C GLY A 175 -21.41 -6.81 12.68
N LYS A 176 -21.98 -7.49 11.69
CA LYS A 176 -22.28 -8.92 11.77
C LYS A 176 -21.01 -9.71 12.07
N PRO A 177 -21.09 -10.84 12.83
CA PRO A 177 -19.94 -11.69 13.06
C PRO A 177 -19.34 -12.16 11.72
N PHE A 178 -18.03 -12.39 11.71
CA PHE A 178 -17.36 -12.91 10.51
C PHE A 178 -17.90 -14.30 10.17
N HIS A 179 -18.64 -14.40 9.07
CA HIS A 179 -19.10 -15.69 8.55
C HIS A 179 -18.13 -16.19 7.49
N ARG A 180 -17.67 -17.43 7.62
CA ARG A 180 -16.79 -18.09 6.63
C ARG A 180 -17.41 -18.11 5.21
N SER A 181 -18.74 -18.02 5.13
CA SER A 181 -19.46 -17.88 3.86
C SER A 181 -19.08 -16.62 3.07
N LEU A 182 -18.56 -15.55 3.70
CA LEU A 182 -18.08 -14.36 3.01
C LEU A 182 -16.84 -14.65 2.14
N LEU A 183 -15.93 -15.49 2.65
CA LEU A 183 -14.75 -15.91 1.88
C LEU A 183 -15.17 -16.79 0.68
N VAL A 184 -16.00 -17.80 0.94
CA VAL A 184 -16.46 -18.71 -0.11
C VAL A 184 -17.19 -17.94 -1.22
N ARG A 185 -18.07 -17.02 -0.84
CA ARG A 185 -18.84 -16.19 -1.78
C ARG A 185 -17.93 -15.28 -2.59
N HIS A 186 -16.94 -14.65 -1.98
CA HIS A 186 -15.99 -13.78 -2.66
C HIS A 186 -15.18 -14.55 -3.72
N PHE A 187 -14.63 -15.70 -3.38
CA PHE A 187 -13.87 -16.52 -4.34
C PHE A 187 -14.77 -17.15 -5.40
N HIS A 188 -15.99 -17.51 -5.06
CA HIS A 188 -16.98 -17.99 -6.02
C HIS A 188 -17.35 -16.90 -7.03
N ASP A 189 -17.63 -15.67 -6.56
CA ASP A 189 -17.96 -14.54 -7.43
C ASP A 189 -16.78 -14.15 -8.32
N LEU A 190 -15.54 -14.20 -7.82
CA LEU A 190 -14.35 -14.04 -8.64
C LEU A 190 -14.24 -15.09 -9.73
N PHE A 191 -14.50 -16.36 -9.41
CA PHE A 191 -14.44 -17.44 -10.40
C PHE A 191 -15.46 -17.27 -11.51
N TYR A 192 -16.66 -16.74 -11.20
CA TYR A 192 -17.68 -16.45 -12.22
C TYR A 192 -17.35 -15.26 -13.11
N LEU A 193 -16.56 -14.30 -12.64
CA LEU A 193 -16.12 -13.15 -13.46
C LEU A 193 -15.06 -13.52 -14.49
N PHE A 194 -14.34 -14.62 -14.29
CA PHE A 194 -13.30 -15.10 -15.22
C PHE A 194 -13.78 -16.24 -16.13
N LYS A 195 -15.07 -16.60 -16.10
CA LYS A 195 -15.70 -17.57 -17.00
C LYS A 195 -16.53 -16.88 -18.06
#